data_65e87b6a82ba4159464dabf8bcee9fd5
#
_entry.id   65e87b6a82ba4159464dabf8bcee9fd5
#
_cell.length_a   1.000
_cell.length_b   1.000
_cell.length_c   1.000
_cell.angle_alpha   90.00
_cell.angle_beta   90.00
_cell.angle_gamma   90.00
#
_symmetry.space_group_name_H-M   'P 1'
#
loop_
_entity.id
_entity.type
_entity.pdbx_description
1 polymer ?
#
loop_
_entity_poly.entity_id
_entity_poly.type
_entity_poly.pdbx_seq_one_letter_code
_entity_poly.pdbx_strand_id
1 'polypeptide(L)'
;MGFSLAIDTAEISDRLTHLAQLVSEADDEALIRSALNDVGHIQQWIDNCKVALTRKLQVLATTTPRIQPQQVLASAANISRIDAFREVSRAKTLGAFPQLEHAFEQGRIGSAHIDAVARATHQLTEDEKTKLASRSDWLNNVATHATPDNFARAVKSE
;
A
#
# COMPACT_ATOMS: atom_id res chain seq x y z
N MET A 1 1.03 -5.01 -17.69
CA MET A 1 -0.23 -4.40 -17.24
C MET A 1 0.08 -3.10 -16.52
N GLY A 2 -0.49 -2.01 -16.96
CA GLY A 2 -0.31 -0.73 -16.31
C GLY A 2 -1.05 -0.72 -14.97
N PHE A 3 -0.36 -0.34 -13.91
CA PHE A 3 -0.97 0.04 -12.64
C PHE A 3 -1.84 1.27 -12.93
N SER A 4 -3.14 1.09 -12.86
CA SER A 4 -4.07 2.20 -13.01
C SER A 4 -4.19 2.91 -11.68
N LEU A 5 -3.74 4.15 -11.60
CA LEU A 5 -4.07 5.02 -10.48
C LEU A 5 -5.58 5.30 -10.57
N ALA A 6 -6.37 4.59 -9.77
CA ALA A 6 -7.83 4.71 -9.76
C ALA A 6 -8.32 6.06 -9.21
N ILE A 7 -7.43 6.89 -8.69
CA ILE A 7 -7.74 8.20 -8.12
C ILE A 7 -7.40 9.28 -9.14
N ASP A 8 -8.40 10.07 -9.51
CA ASP A 8 -8.23 11.24 -10.37
C ASP A 8 -7.30 12.27 -9.69
N THR A 9 -6.30 12.75 -10.43
CA THR A 9 -5.40 13.80 -9.96
C THR A 9 -6.12 15.10 -9.60
N ALA A 10 -7.25 15.40 -10.25
CA ALA A 10 -8.10 16.54 -9.91
C ALA A 10 -8.71 16.38 -8.51
N GLU A 11 -9.17 15.19 -8.13
CA GLU A 11 -9.66 14.90 -6.78
C GLU A 11 -8.57 15.11 -5.73
N ILE A 12 -7.35 14.65 -5.98
CA ILE A 12 -6.21 14.86 -5.06
C ILE A 12 -5.87 16.35 -4.93
N SER A 13 -5.88 17.10 -6.02
CA SER A 13 -5.67 18.55 -5.99
C SER A 13 -6.71 19.27 -5.14
N ASP A 14 -7.98 18.92 -5.29
CA ASP A 14 -9.08 19.48 -4.50
C ASP A 14 -8.93 19.15 -3.00
N ARG A 15 -8.56 17.92 -2.67
CA ARG A 15 -8.31 17.49 -1.28
C ARG A 15 -7.11 18.18 -0.67
N LEU A 16 -6.03 18.43 -1.43
CA LEU A 16 -4.87 19.19 -0.95
C LEU A 16 -5.27 20.64 -0.61
N THR A 17 -6.05 21.29 -1.46
CA THR A 17 -6.55 22.65 -1.24
C THR A 17 -7.43 22.71 0.00
N HIS A 18 -8.38 21.78 0.15
CA HIS A 18 -9.26 21.69 1.31
C HIS A 18 -8.47 21.39 2.60
N LEU A 19 -7.51 20.47 2.55
CA LEU A 19 -6.65 20.17 3.69
C LEU A 19 -5.83 21.37 4.13
N ALA A 20 -5.23 22.12 3.21
CA ALA A 20 -4.45 23.31 3.52
C ALA A 20 -5.29 24.37 4.25
N GLN A 21 -6.55 24.54 3.85
CA GLN A 21 -7.51 25.42 4.53
C GLN A 21 -7.83 24.90 5.94
N LEU A 22 -8.18 23.62 6.08
CA LEU A 22 -8.56 23.04 7.38
C LEU A 22 -7.41 23.03 8.38
N VAL A 23 -6.17 22.84 7.95
CA VAL A 23 -4.98 22.90 8.84
C VAL A 23 -4.86 24.26 9.52
N SER A 24 -5.28 25.34 8.83
CA SER A 24 -5.23 26.69 9.37
C SER A 24 -6.46 27.08 10.19
N GLU A 25 -7.63 26.51 9.87
CA GLU A 25 -8.92 26.98 10.36
C GLU A 25 -9.63 26.00 11.30
N ALA A 26 -9.17 24.72 11.36
CA ALA A 26 -9.86 23.71 12.17
C ALA A 26 -9.67 23.97 13.66
N ASP A 27 -10.77 24.26 14.34
CA ASP A 27 -10.85 24.57 15.78
C ASP A 27 -11.80 23.63 16.55
N ASP A 28 -12.44 22.69 15.86
CA ASP A 28 -13.30 21.67 16.45
C ASP A 28 -12.98 20.25 15.96
N GLU A 29 -13.51 19.24 16.68
CA GLU A 29 -13.28 17.83 16.36
C GLU A 29 -13.77 17.45 14.96
N ALA A 30 -14.90 17.99 14.50
CA ALA A 30 -15.48 17.64 13.22
C ALA A 30 -14.59 18.08 12.06
N LEU A 31 -14.07 19.30 12.13
CA LEU A 31 -13.14 19.86 11.15
C LEU A 31 -11.79 19.11 11.15
N ILE A 32 -11.26 18.80 12.34
CA ILE A 32 -10.03 18.01 12.48
C ILE A 32 -10.23 16.61 11.90
N ARG A 33 -11.37 15.97 12.16
CA ARG A 33 -11.70 14.65 11.59
C ARG A 33 -11.80 14.71 10.06
N SER A 34 -12.38 15.76 9.51
CA SER A 34 -12.44 16.00 8.05
C SER A 34 -11.04 16.14 7.45
N ALA A 35 -10.16 16.92 8.10
CA ALA A 35 -8.77 17.08 7.68
C ALA A 35 -8.01 15.76 7.70
N LEU A 36 -8.15 14.96 8.76
CA LEU A 36 -7.53 13.63 8.86
C LEU A 36 -8.03 12.64 7.80
N ASN A 37 -9.31 12.75 7.42
CA ASN A 37 -9.86 11.97 6.32
C ASN A 37 -9.20 12.33 4.98
N ASP A 38 -8.99 13.61 4.69
CA ASP A 38 -8.26 14.06 3.51
C ASP A 38 -6.80 13.57 3.51
N VAL A 39 -6.12 13.64 4.67
CA VAL A 39 -4.77 13.07 4.84
C VAL A 39 -4.75 11.59 4.47
N GLY A 40 -5.73 10.82 4.95
CA GLY A 40 -5.83 9.38 4.64
C GLY A 40 -5.98 9.11 3.15
N HIS A 41 -6.82 9.86 2.45
CA HIS A 41 -7.00 9.72 1.00
C HIS A 41 -5.75 10.11 0.21
N ILE A 42 -5.09 11.21 0.57
CA ILE A 42 -3.85 11.67 -0.06
C ILE A 42 -2.74 10.63 0.19
N GLN A 43 -2.63 10.12 1.41
CA GLN A 43 -1.65 9.10 1.76
C GLN A 43 -1.86 7.82 0.93
N GLN A 44 -3.11 7.38 0.75
CA GLN A 44 -3.43 6.23 -0.09
C GLN A 44 -2.99 6.44 -1.55
N TRP A 45 -3.21 7.63 -2.08
CA TRP A 45 -2.74 7.97 -3.42
C TRP A 45 -1.21 7.93 -3.53
N ILE A 46 -0.51 8.48 -2.52
CA ILE A 46 0.96 8.43 -2.44
C ILE A 46 1.45 6.98 -2.38
N ASP A 47 0.81 6.14 -1.57
CA ASP A 47 1.18 4.73 -1.44
C ASP A 47 0.98 3.97 -2.77
N ASN A 48 -0.08 4.25 -3.51
CA ASN A 48 -0.30 3.71 -4.85
C ASN A 48 0.80 4.16 -5.83
N CYS A 49 1.20 5.42 -5.80
CA CYS A 49 2.33 5.93 -6.60
C CYS A 49 3.63 5.20 -6.26
N LYS A 50 3.92 5.01 -4.97
CA LYS A 50 5.13 4.29 -4.51
C LYS A 50 5.16 2.86 -5.03
N VAL A 51 4.05 2.13 -4.93
CA VAL A 51 3.95 0.76 -5.46
C VAL A 51 4.22 0.73 -6.96
N ALA A 52 3.59 1.63 -7.72
CA ALA A 52 3.78 1.71 -9.17
C ALA A 52 5.25 2.00 -9.54
N LEU A 53 5.88 2.96 -8.88
CA LEU A 53 7.28 3.31 -9.11
C LEU A 53 8.23 2.20 -8.67
N THR A 54 7.96 1.54 -7.55
CA THR A 54 8.75 0.40 -7.06
C THR A 54 8.73 -0.75 -8.06
N ARG A 55 7.58 -1.07 -8.65
CA ARG A 55 7.48 -2.08 -9.72
C ARG A 55 8.31 -1.72 -10.95
N LYS A 56 8.26 -0.46 -11.36
CA LYS A 56 9.12 0.00 -12.47
C LYS A 56 10.60 -0.15 -12.16
N LEU A 57 11.03 0.15 -10.93
CA LEU A 57 12.41 -0.07 -10.48
C LEU A 57 12.78 -1.57 -10.49
N GLN A 58 11.87 -2.44 -10.07
CA GLN A 58 12.08 -3.89 -10.10
C GLN A 58 12.25 -4.39 -11.53
N VAL A 59 11.43 -3.92 -12.48
CA VAL A 59 11.57 -4.27 -13.90
C VAL A 59 12.91 -3.77 -14.46
N LEU A 60 13.28 -2.52 -14.18
CA LEU A 60 14.57 -1.97 -14.63
C LEU A 60 15.76 -2.75 -14.04
N ALA A 61 15.66 -3.20 -12.80
CA ALA A 61 16.70 -3.99 -12.15
C ALA A 61 16.94 -5.36 -12.83
N THR A 62 15.95 -5.92 -13.54
CA THR A 62 16.13 -7.17 -14.30
C THR A 62 17.05 -7.01 -15.49
N THR A 63 17.08 -5.82 -16.10
CA THR A 63 17.89 -5.50 -17.30
C THR A 63 19.14 -4.70 -16.97
N THR A 64 19.16 -4.05 -15.81
CA THR A 64 20.27 -3.20 -15.38
C THR A 64 20.71 -3.58 -13.97
N PRO A 65 21.68 -4.50 -13.81
CA PRO A 65 22.10 -5.04 -12.51
C PRO A 65 22.60 -4.01 -11.50
N ARG A 66 22.99 -2.81 -11.94
CA ARG A 66 23.41 -1.71 -11.06
C ARG A 66 22.24 -1.08 -10.28
N ILE A 67 21.01 -1.25 -10.75
CA ILE A 67 19.83 -0.71 -10.09
C ILE A 67 19.44 -1.62 -8.94
N GLN A 68 19.54 -1.08 -7.74
CA GLN A 68 19.06 -1.73 -6.51
C GLN A 68 17.83 -0.97 -6.03
N PRO A 69 16.62 -1.52 -6.22
CA PRO A 69 15.37 -0.81 -5.91
C PRO A 69 15.33 -0.21 -4.51
N GLN A 70 15.80 -0.95 -3.49
CA GLN A 70 15.83 -0.47 -2.10
C GLN A 70 16.75 0.75 -1.91
N GLN A 71 17.89 0.79 -2.59
CA GLN A 71 18.81 1.92 -2.49
C GLN A 71 18.24 3.16 -3.17
N VAL A 72 17.63 2.98 -4.35
CA VAL A 72 16.99 4.08 -5.08
C VAL A 72 15.83 4.65 -4.26
N LEU A 73 14.98 3.81 -3.70
CA LEU A 73 13.87 4.24 -2.84
C LEU A 73 14.38 4.96 -1.59
N ALA A 74 15.37 4.41 -0.89
CA ALA A 74 15.91 5.02 0.31
C ALA A 74 16.48 6.43 0.03
N SER A 75 17.23 6.59 -1.05
CA SER A 75 17.85 7.87 -1.39
C SER A 75 16.87 8.87 -2.00
N ALA A 76 16.06 8.45 -2.97
CA ALA A 76 15.16 9.35 -3.70
C ALA A 76 13.96 9.80 -2.87
N ALA A 77 13.38 8.90 -2.05
CA ALA A 77 12.26 9.22 -1.17
C ALA A 77 12.69 9.68 0.24
N ASN A 78 13.99 9.72 0.51
CA ASN A 78 14.56 10.08 1.81
C ASN A 78 13.95 9.27 2.98
N ILE A 79 13.88 7.97 2.81
CA ILE A 79 13.34 7.02 3.78
C ILE A 79 14.44 6.08 4.30
N SER A 80 14.19 5.43 5.42
CA SER A 80 15.12 4.44 5.97
C SER A 80 15.26 3.22 5.05
N ARG A 81 16.38 2.48 5.18
CA ARG A 81 16.56 1.20 4.47
C ARG A 81 15.46 0.18 4.80
N ILE A 82 14.99 0.20 6.05
CA ILE A 82 13.91 -0.69 6.50
C ILE A 82 12.61 -0.33 5.78
N ASP A 83 12.29 0.96 5.68
CA ASP A 83 11.09 1.40 4.97
C ASP A 83 11.18 1.15 3.46
N ALA A 84 12.35 1.37 2.87
CA ALA A 84 12.59 1.02 1.46
C ALA A 84 12.41 -0.48 1.21
N PHE A 85 12.87 -1.33 2.12
CA PHE A 85 12.65 -2.78 2.05
C PHE A 85 11.15 -3.14 2.16
N ARG A 86 10.43 -2.45 3.05
CA ARG A 86 8.96 -2.63 3.16
C ARG A 86 8.24 -2.25 1.87
N GLU A 87 8.61 -1.14 1.22
CA GLU A 87 8.01 -0.74 -0.06
C GLU A 87 8.23 -1.80 -1.16
N VAL A 88 9.43 -2.35 -1.25
CA VAL A 88 9.73 -3.46 -2.19
C VAL A 88 8.90 -4.70 -1.85
N SER A 89 8.79 -5.04 -0.58
CA SER A 89 8.01 -6.18 -0.10
C SER A 89 6.51 -6.01 -0.39
N ARG A 90 5.96 -4.81 -0.18
CA ARG A 90 4.56 -4.48 -0.53
C ARG A 90 4.28 -4.66 -2.01
N ALA A 91 5.12 -4.08 -2.87
CA ALA A 91 4.99 -4.21 -4.31
C ALA A 91 5.00 -5.67 -4.76
N LYS A 92 5.86 -6.48 -4.16
CA LYS A 92 5.97 -7.92 -4.42
C LYS A 92 4.74 -8.69 -3.95
N THR A 93 4.26 -8.39 -2.75
CA THR A 93 3.06 -9.02 -2.16
C THR A 93 1.81 -8.70 -2.99
N LEU A 94 1.61 -7.44 -3.37
CA LEU A 94 0.49 -7.03 -4.21
C LEU A 94 0.51 -7.74 -5.57
N GLY A 95 1.69 -7.92 -6.18
CA GLY A 95 1.84 -8.69 -7.41
C GLY A 95 1.44 -10.17 -7.27
N ALA A 96 1.59 -10.75 -6.07
CA ALA A 96 1.21 -12.14 -5.79
C ALA A 96 -0.29 -12.31 -5.44
N PHE A 97 -0.97 -11.24 -5.04
CA PHE A 97 -2.38 -11.25 -4.61
C PHE A 97 -3.22 -10.20 -5.34
N PRO A 98 -3.65 -10.46 -6.59
CA PRO A 98 -4.34 -9.47 -7.44
C PRO A 98 -5.61 -8.86 -6.83
N GLN A 99 -6.36 -9.61 -6.02
CA GLN A 99 -7.56 -9.09 -5.37
C GLN A 99 -7.24 -8.11 -4.24
N LEU A 100 -6.16 -8.35 -3.48
CA LEU A 100 -5.66 -7.39 -2.51
C LEU A 100 -5.12 -6.14 -3.20
N GLU A 101 -4.45 -6.31 -4.34
CA GLU A 101 -4.00 -5.19 -5.16
C GLU A 101 -5.17 -4.31 -5.58
N HIS A 102 -6.23 -4.89 -6.12
CA HIS A 102 -7.42 -4.14 -6.51
C HIS A 102 -8.09 -3.42 -5.33
N ALA A 103 -8.20 -4.06 -4.17
CA ALA A 103 -8.72 -3.42 -2.95
C ALA A 103 -7.82 -2.28 -2.46
N PHE A 104 -6.50 -2.43 -2.58
CA PHE A 104 -5.52 -1.41 -2.25
C PHE A 104 -5.59 -0.21 -3.21
N GLU A 105 -5.68 -0.44 -4.52
CA GLU A 105 -5.85 0.60 -5.53
C GLU A 105 -7.12 1.43 -5.28
N GLN A 106 -8.20 0.79 -4.84
CA GLN A 106 -9.46 1.44 -4.52
C GLN A 106 -9.50 2.11 -3.13
N GLY A 107 -8.41 2.02 -2.35
CA GLY A 107 -8.36 2.59 -1.00
C GLY A 107 -9.22 1.86 0.04
N ARG A 108 -9.70 0.64 -0.26
CA ARG A 108 -10.47 -0.17 0.70
C ARG A 108 -9.61 -0.80 1.77
N ILE A 109 -8.33 -1.00 1.50
CA ILE A 109 -7.31 -1.47 2.43
C ILE A 109 -6.08 -0.58 2.34
N GLY A 110 -5.31 -0.49 3.42
CA GLY A 110 -4.09 0.32 3.49
C GLY A 110 -2.82 -0.53 3.50
N SER A 111 -1.68 0.15 3.48
CA SER A 111 -0.34 -0.47 3.50
C SER A 111 -0.14 -1.43 4.67
N ALA A 112 -0.73 -1.16 5.83
CA ALA A 112 -0.62 -2.02 7.01
C ALA A 112 -1.24 -3.42 6.79
N HIS A 113 -2.32 -3.53 5.99
CA HIS A 113 -2.90 -4.82 5.61
C HIS A 113 -1.94 -5.61 4.73
N ILE A 114 -1.31 -4.95 3.77
CA ILE A 114 -0.32 -5.59 2.88
C ILE A 114 0.92 -6.05 3.66
N ASP A 115 1.39 -5.24 4.60
CA ASP A 115 2.50 -5.61 5.49
C ASP A 115 2.18 -6.84 6.35
N ALA A 116 0.92 -7.00 6.76
CA ALA A 116 0.47 -8.18 7.50
C ALA A 116 0.57 -9.44 6.64
N VAL A 117 0.11 -9.39 5.38
CA VAL A 117 0.25 -10.51 4.43
C VAL A 117 1.72 -10.79 4.14
N ALA A 118 2.51 -9.76 3.88
CA ALA A 118 3.95 -9.91 3.61
C ALA A 118 4.68 -10.63 4.75
N ARG A 119 4.39 -10.26 6.00
CA ARG A 119 4.96 -10.92 7.19
C ARG A 119 4.51 -12.36 7.33
N ALA A 120 3.22 -12.62 7.12
CA ALA A 120 2.68 -13.97 7.22
C ALA A 120 3.25 -14.91 6.15
N THR A 121 3.46 -14.39 4.94
CA THR A 121 3.97 -15.18 3.81
C THR A 121 5.49 -15.31 3.78
N HIS A 122 6.22 -14.53 4.57
CA HIS A 122 7.68 -14.53 4.56
C HIS A 122 8.30 -15.90 4.89
N GLN A 123 7.65 -16.67 5.77
CA GLN A 123 8.14 -17.98 6.21
C GLN A 123 7.46 -19.16 5.49
N LEU A 124 6.53 -18.89 4.59
CA LEU A 124 5.80 -19.93 3.86
C LEU A 124 6.63 -20.46 2.68
N THR A 125 6.47 -21.74 2.42
CA THR A 125 6.94 -22.38 1.17
C THR A 125 6.14 -21.86 -0.03
N GLU A 126 6.63 -22.08 -1.25
CA GLU A 126 5.91 -21.64 -2.46
C GLU A 126 4.55 -22.36 -2.61
N ASP A 127 4.45 -23.61 -2.17
CA ASP A 127 3.18 -24.35 -2.18
C ASP A 127 2.16 -23.76 -1.18
N GLU A 128 2.61 -23.36 0.01
CA GLU A 128 1.76 -22.71 1.01
C GLU A 128 1.34 -21.31 0.55
N LYS A 129 2.22 -20.55 -0.08
CA LYS A 129 1.87 -19.26 -0.71
C LYS A 129 0.82 -19.43 -1.80
N THR A 130 0.95 -20.48 -2.63
CA THR A 130 -0.02 -20.80 -3.67
C THR A 130 -1.38 -21.17 -3.07
N LYS A 131 -1.40 -21.94 -1.99
CA LYS A 131 -2.63 -22.26 -1.26
C LYS A 131 -3.28 -21.01 -0.68
N LEU A 132 -2.50 -20.12 -0.08
CA LEU A 132 -3.00 -18.86 0.46
C LEU A 132 -3.54 -17.96 -0.66
N ALA A 133 -2.85 -17.89 -1.81
CA ALA A 133 -3.30 -17.13 -2.97
C ALA A 133 -4.62 -17.70 -3.55
N SER A 134 -4.83 -19.01 -3.48
CA SER A 134 -6.11 -19.62 -3.88
C SER A 134 -7.29 -19.23 -2.98
N ARG A 135 -7.01 -18.72 -1.78
CA ARG A 135 -8.00 -18.17 -0.83
C ARG A 135 -8.11 -16.64 -0.89
N SER A 136 -7.75 -16.06 -2.02
CA SER A 136 -7.72 -14.60 -2.23
C SER A 136 -9.07 -13.92 -1.94
N ASP A 137 -10.20 -14.58 -2.21
CA ASP A 137 -11.53 -14.07 -1.88
C ASP A 137 -11.72 -13.92 -0.37
N TRP A 138 -11.31 -14.91 0.39
CA TRP A 138 -11.34 -14.86 1.85
C TRP A 138 -10.40 -13.76 2.38
N LEU A 139 -9.16 -13.71 1.89
CA LEU A 139 -8.19 -12.66 2.26
C LEU A 139 -8.76 -11.26 2.00
N ASN A 140 -9.31 -11.05 0.82
CA ASN A 140 -9.89 -9.76 0.45
C ASN A 140 -11.09 -9.40 1.32
N ASN A 141 -11.98 -10.35 1.60
CA ASN A 141 -13.13 -10.13 2.46
C ASN A 141 -12.71 -9.77 3.89
N VAL A 142 -11.79 -10.51 4.48
CA VAL A 142 -11.30 -10.21 5.84
C VAL A 142 -10.57 -8.88 5.88
N ALA A 143 -9.70 -8.60 4.90
CA ALA A 143 -8.95 -7.35 4.83
C ALA A 143 -9.85 -6.12 4.74
N THR A 144 -10.93 -6.18 3.97
CA THR A 144 -11.85 -5.05 3.77
C THR A 144 -12.77 -4.77 4.95
N HIS A 145 -12.98 -5.75 5.85
CA HIS A 145 -13.90 -5.64 6.99
C HIS A 145 -13.20 -5.62 8.36
N ALA A 146 -11.89 -5.85 8.40
CA ALA A 146 -11.12 -5.88 9.63
C ALA A 146 -10.13 -4.72 9.71
N THR A 147 -9.82 -4.30 10.95
CA THR A 147 -8.66 -3.42 11.17
C THR A 147 -7.37 -4.16 10.82
N PRO A 148 -6.26 -3.44 10.51
CA PRO A 148 -4.99 -4.09 10.20
C PRO A 148 -4.52 -5.09 11.25
N ASP A 149 -4.74 -4.79 12.54
CA ASP A 149 -4.35 -5.68 13.64
C ASP A 149 -5.21 -6.95 13.72
N ASN A 150 -6.52 -6.83 13.49
CA ASN A 150 -7.43 -7.97 13.44
C ASN A 150 -7.18 -8.83 12.21
N PHE A 151 -6.92 -8.19 11.08
CA PHE A 151 -6.53 -8.87 9.85
C PHE A 151 -5.22 -9.65 10.02
N ALA A 152 -4.18 -9.03 10.63
CA ALA A 152 -2.91 -9.70 10.91
C ALA A 152 -3.07 -10.94 11.79
N ARG A 153 -3.98 -10.90 12.77
CA ARG A 153 -4.31 -12.08 13.60
C ARG A 153 -5.02 -13.17 12.81
N ALA A 154 -5.97 -12.80 11.97
CA ALA A 154 -6.70 -13.75 11.12
C ALA A 154 -5.76 -14.48 10.15
N VAL A 155 -4.87 -13.75 9.48
CA VAL A 155 -3.91 -14.34 8.52
C VAL A 155 -2.91 -15.30 9.21
N LYS A 156 -2.53 -15.04 10.46
CA LYS A 156 -1.64 -15.93 11.22
C LYS A 156 -2.29 -17.24 11.67
N SER A 157 -3.61 -17.27 11.79
CA SER A 157 -4.35 -18.43 12.27
C SER A 157 -4.72 -19.43 11.16
N GLU A 158 -4.44 -19.11 9.89
CA GLU A 158 -4.68 -19.97 8.73
C GLU A 158 -3.44 -20.76 8.30
#